data_3f4450507e52d46f7ac58cd15597d8bc
#
_entry.id   3f4450507e52d46f7ac58cd15597d8bc
#
_cell.length_a   1.000
_cell.length_b   1.000
_cell.length_c   1.000
_cell.angle_alpha   90.00
_cell.angle_beta   90.00
_cell.angle_gamma   90.00
#
_symmetry.space_group_name_H-M   'P 1'
#
loop_
_entity.id
_entity.type
_entity.pdbx_description
1 polymer ?
#
loop_
_entity_poly.entity_id
_entity_poly.type
_entity_poly.pdbx_seq_one_letter_code
_entity_poly.pdbx_strand_id
1 'polypeptide(L)'
;MTPAADLQQLLRRRLSHHVYDESGAVPSGTAIYSLADPRDVRASRYIGQTAHPCRRLMQHVQTARLWLPDETVWWVKVPRLRPLYLWIRELYAQEARLPVMIVHGWVDTDQARLAEGERIRSCLERQVPLLNVAICQMTSAAARPTS
;
A
#
# COMPACT_ATOMS: atom_id res chain seq x y z
N MET A 1 17.74 -0.50 -24.60
CA MET A 1 17.04 -0.16 -23.34
C MET A 1 17.51 -1.07 -22.23
N THR A 2 17.62 -0.56 -21.02
CA THR A 2 17.97 -1.36 -19.86
C THR A 2 16.78 -2.23 -19.44
N PRO A 3 17.00 -3.42 -18.85
CA PRO A 3 15.90 -4.24 -18.33
C PRO A 3 15.00 -3.50 -17.35
N ALA A 4 15.56 -2.60 -16.53
CA ALA A 4 14.79 -1.81 -15.59
C ALA A 4 13.82 -0.84 -16.28
N ALA A 5 14.23 -0.21 -17.39
CA ALA A 5 13.38 0.69 -18.16
C ALA A 5 12.22 -0.07 -18.82
N ASP A 6 12.50 -1.25 -19.35
CA ASP A 6 11.47 -2.11 -19.97
C ASP A 6 10.45 -2.57 -18.92
N LEU A 7 10.92 -2.95 -17.74
CA LEU A 7 10.05 -3.36 -16.64
C LEU A 7 9.16 -2.19 -16.20
N GLN A 8 9.72 -0.99 -16.06
CA GLN A 8 8.94 0.20 -15.69
C GLN A 8 7.83 0.49 -16.68
N GLN A 9 8.12 0.39 -17.98
CA GLN A 9 7.11 0.63 -19.01
C GLN A 9 6.01 -0.42 -18.96
N LEU A 10 6.38 -1.68 -18.77
CA LEU A 10 5.42 -2.77 -18.62
C LEU A 10 4.53 -2.55 -17.39
N LEU A 11 5.12 -2.16 -16.26
CA LEU A 11 4.39 -1.89 -15.02
C LEU A 11 3.39 -0.76 -15.18
N ARG A 12 3.75 0.32 -15.90
CA ARG A 12 2.82 1.43 -16.15
C ARG A 12 1.57 0.96 -16.85
N ARG A 13 1.70 0.07 -17.84
CA ARG A 13 0.56 -0.46 -18.58
C ARG A 13 -0.30 -1.35 -17.71
N ARG A 14 0.29 -2.20 -16.88
CA ARG A 14 -0.44 -3.14 -16.03
C ARG A 14 -1.11 -2.44 -14.85
N LEU A 15 -0.43 -1.49 -14.22
CA LEU A 15 -0.91 -0.86 -12.99
C LEU A 15 -2.12 0.03 -13.21
N SER A 16 -2.34 0.56 -14.42
CA SER A 16 -3.55 1.34 -14.71
C SER A 16 -4.82 0.51 -14.50
N HIS A 17 -4.73 -0.82 -14.63
CA HIS A 17 -5.84 -1.75 -14.42
C HIS A 17 -5.87 -2.33 -13.01
N HIS A 18 -4.97 -1.90 -12.13
CA HIS A 18 -4.86 -2.39 -10.76
C HIS A 18 -5.37 -1.38 -9.72
N VAL A 19 -5.98 -0.28 -10.17
CA VAL A 19 -6.58 0.70 -9.27
C VAL A 19 -8.10 0.66 -9.46
N TYR A 20 -8.82 0.40 -8.37
CA TYR A 20 -10.28 0.31 -8.37
C TYR A 20 -10.83 1.33 -7.39
N ASP A 21 -11.61 2.29 -7.88
CA ASP A 21 -12.29 3.25 -7.01
C ASP A 21 -13.70 2.74 -6.70
N GLU A 22 -13.88 2.20 -5.49
CA GLU A 22 -15.19 1.69 -5.06
C GLU A 22 -16.09 2.78 -4.49
N SER A 23 -15.57 4.00 -4.29
CA SER A 23 -16.31 5.07 -3.62
C SER A 23 -17.49 5.59 -4.44
N GLY A 24 -17.41 5.51 -5.75
CA GLY A 24 -18.42 6.11 -6.63
C GLY A 24 -18.40 7.64 -6.63
N ALA A 25 -17.49 8.25 -5.89
CA ALA A 25 -17.39 9.70 -5.78
C ALA A 25 -16.48 10.28 -6.86
N VAL A 26 -16.69 11.56 -7.19
CA VAL A 26 -15.77 12.29 -8.06
C VAL A 26 -14.44 12.48 -7.31
N PRO A 27 -13.30 12.12 -7.93
CA PRO A 27 -12.00 12.31 -7.27
C PRO A 27 -11.77 13.78 -6.87
N SER A 28 -11.47 13.99 -5.59
CA SER A 28 -11.22 15.33 -5.04
C SER A 28 -10.46 15.20 -3.72
N GLY A 29 -9.40 16.00 -3.59
CA GLY A 29 -8.57 15.99 -2.37
C GLY A 29 -7.66 14.77 -2.32
N THR A 30 -7.79 13.96 -1.26
CA THR A 30 -6.92 12.83 -1.00
C THR A 30 -7.73 11.54 -0.89
N ALA A 31 -7.28 10.50 -1.60
CA ALA A 31 -7.88 9.18 -1.54
C ALA A 31 -7.36 8.38 -0.35
N ILE A 32 -8.24 7.67 0.33
CA ILE A 32 -7.90 6.65 1.32
C ILE A 32 -8.00 5.31 0.60
N TYR A 33 -6.92 4.53 0.61
CA TYR A 33 -6.85 3.29 -0.16
C TYR A 33 -6.32 2.13 0.66
N SER A 34 -6.57 0.94 0.17
CA SER A 34 -5.89 -0.26 0.65
C SER A 34 -5.15 -0.94 -0.50
N LEU A 35 -4.12 -1.70 -0.15
CA LEU A 35 -3.45 -2.61 -1.06
C LEU A 35 -3.82 -4.04 -0.69
N ALA A 36 -4.04 -4.88 -1.68
CA ALA A 36 -4.43 -6.27 -1.50
C ALA A 36 -3.81 -7.17 -2.57
N ASP A 37 -3.77 -8.46 -2.28
CA ASP A 37 -3.44 -9.48 -3.28
C ASP A 37 -4.58 -9.51 -4.31
N PRO A 38 -4.29 -9.50 -5.62
CA PRO A 38 -5.34 -9.54 -6.64
C PRO A 38 -6.23 -10.78 -6.57
N ARG A 39 -5.79 -11.86 -5.88
CA ARG A 39 -6.60 -13.04 -5.66
C ARG A 39 -7.62 -12.87 -4.53
N ASP A 40 -7.43 -11.90 -3.66
CA ASP A 40 -8.30 -11.65 -2.50
C ASP A 40 -8.36 -10.14 -2.22
N VAL A 41 -9.09 -9.45 -3.07
CA VAL A 41 -9.15 -7.97 -3.06
C VAL A 41 -9.83 -7.41 -1.82
N ARG A 42 -10.59 -8.23 -1.10
CA ARG A 42 -11.28 -7.81 0.12
C ARG A 42 -10.41 -7.91 1.36
N ALA A 43 -9.30 -8.64 1.28
CA ALA A 43 -8.37 -8.79 2.37
C ALA A 43 -7.31 -7.68 2.31
N SER A 44 -7.60 -6.53 2.93
CA SER A 44 -6.68 -5.41 2.98
C SER A 44 -5.39 -5.80 3.69
N ARG A 45 -4.24 -5.47 3.08
CA ARG A 45 -2.92 -5.73 3.66
C ARG A 45 -2.21 -4.46 4.08
N TYR A 46 -2.57 -3.34 3.50
CA TYR A 46 -1.95 -2.04 3.79
C TYR A 46 -2.98 -0.94 3.55
N ILE A 47 -3.00 0.07 4.39
CA ILE A 47 -3.86 1.25 4.28
C ILE A 47 -2.96 2.46 4.07
N GLY A 48 -3.32 3.32 3.13
CA GLY A 48 -2.57 4.55 2.87
C GLY A 48 -3.45 5.67 2.39
N GLN A 49 -2.82 6.79 2.08
CA GLN A 49 -3.48 7.97 1.53
C GLN A 49 -2.65 8.54 0.38
N THR A 50 -3.32 9.09 -0.62
CA THR A 50 -2.65 9.70 -1.76
C THR A 50 -3.60 10.63 -2.51
N ALA A 51 -3.06 11.73 -3.06
CA ALA A 51 -3.81 12.56 -3.99
C ALA A 51 -3.85 11.95 -5.40
N HIS A 52 -2.96 10.99 -5.70
CA HIS A 52 -2.79 10.42 -7.04
C HIS A 52 -2.66 8.89 -6.96
N PRO A 53 -3.79 8.16 -6.93
CA PRO A 53 -3.78 6.70 -6.72
C PRO A 53 -2.88 5.92 -7.68
N CYS A 54 -3.01 6.15 -8.99
CA CYS A 54 -2.20 5.41 -9.97
C CYS A 54 -0.71 5.67 -9.80
N ARG A 55 -0.33 6.93 -9.57
CA ARG A 55 1.06 7.30 -9.31
C ARG A 55 1.58 6.64 -8.04
N ARG A 56 0.76 6.62 -6.99
CA ARG A 56 1.17 6.03 -5.71
C ARG A 56 1.37 4.52 -5.81
N LEU A 57 0.47 3.83 -6.50
CA LEU A 57 0.65 2.40 -6.75
C LEU A 57 1.95 2.13 -7.50
N MET A 58 2.22 2.92 -8.53
CA MET A 58 3.49 2.80 -9.28
C MET A 58 4.70 3.02 -8.37
N GLN A 59 4.65 4.03 -7.49
CA GLN A 59 5.72 4.29 -6.53
C GLN A 59 5.95 3.12 -5.59
N HIS A 60 4.88 2.50 -5.09
CA HIS A 60 5.00 1.31 -4.25
C HIS A 60 5.71 0.18 -4.97
N VAL A 61 5.28 -0.12 -6.19
CA VAL A 61 5.87 -1.21 -6.97
C VAL A 61 7.32 -0.91 -7.34
N GLN A 62 7.63 0.33 -7.72
CA GLN A 62 9.00 0.73 -8.03
C GLN A 62 9.90 0.65 -6.80
N THR A 63 9.41 1.06 -5.63
CA THR A 63 10.18 1.00 -4.38
C THR A 63 10.52 -0.44 -4.01
N ALA A 64 9.66 -1.39 -4.34
CA ALA A 64 9.90 -2.80 -4.08
C ALA A 64 11.13 -3.34 -4.82
N ARG A 65 11.58 -2.69 -5.90
CA ARG A 65 12.79 -3.05 -6.65
C ARG A 65 12.79 -4.51 -7.10
N LEU A 66 11.75 -4.91 -7.83
CA LEU A 66 11.52 -6.30 -8.22
C LEU A 66 12.66 -6.92 -9.04
N TRP A 67 13.50 -6.07 -9.65
CA TRP A 67 14.60 -6.50 -10.51
C TRP A 67 15.94 -6.64 -9.77
N LEU A 68 15.96 -6.40 -8.45
CA LEU A 68 17.17 -6.48 -7.65
C LEU A 68 17.09 -7.65 -6.67
N PRO A 69 18.25 -8.24 -6.29
CA PRO A 69 18.29 -9.22 -5.20
C PRO A 69 17.84 -8.60 -3.87
N ASP A 70 17.23 -9.40 -3.01
CA ASP A 70 16.64 -8.93 -1.74
C ASP A 70 17.64 -8.17 -0.87
N GLU A 71 18.89 -8.63 -0.79
CA GLU A 71 19.90 -8.04 0.09
C GLU A 71 20.34 -6.64 -0.34
N THR A 72 20.07 -6.24 -1.59
CA THR A 72 20.56 -4.96 -2.12
C THR A 72 19.58 -3.82 -2.01
N VAL A 73 18.36 -4.09 -1.56
CA VAL A 73 17.33 -3.03 -1.46
C VAL A 73 17.50 -2.26 -0.15
N TRP A 74 17.47 -0.93 -0.26
CA TRP A 74 17.77 -0.05 0.87
C TRP A 74 16.76 -0.15 2.02
N TRP A 75 15.49 -0.41 1.70
CA TRP A 75 14.42 -0.45 2.72
C TRP A 75 14.44 -1.74 3.55
N VAL A 76 15.24 -2.73 3.18
CA VAL A 76 15.35 -3.97 3.96
C VAL A 76 15.78 -3.71 5.40
N LYS A 77 16.51 -2.60 5.63
CA LYS A 77 16.97 -2.17 6.95
C LYS A 77 16.02 -1.18 7.63
N VAL A 78 14.87 -0.89 7.02
CA VAL A 78 13.90 0.05 7.56
C VAL A 78 12.67 -0.74 8.06
N PRO A 79 12.54 -0.96 9.38
CA PRO A 79 11.52 -1.87 9.93
C PRO A 79 10.08 -1.51 9.54
N ARG A 80 9.76 -0.23 9.41
CA ARG A 80 8.40 0.20 9.06
C ARG A 80 8.05 0.00 7.58
N LEU A 81 9.05 -0.08 6.69
CA LEU A 81 8.84 -0.25 5.25
C LEU A 81 8.96 -1.69 4.80
N ARG A 82 9.79 -2.45 5.50
CA ARG A 82 10.15 -3.81 5.12
C ARG A 82 8.95 -4.74 4.92
N PRO A 83 7.96 -4.82 5.82
CA PRO A 83 6.84 -5.76 5.63
C PRO A 83 6.08 -5.54 4.34
N LEU A 84 5.74 -4.30 4.00
CA LEU A 84 5.01 -3.98 2.79
C LEU A 84 5.78 -4.38 1.54
N TYR A 85 7.03 -3.96 1.45
CA TYR A 85 7.81 -4.16 0.22
C TYR A 85 8.28 -5.60 0.05
N LEU A 86 8.53 -6.33 1.13
CA LEU A 86 8.77 -7.77 1.06
C LEU A 86 7.52 -8.50 0.55
N TRP A 87 6.33 -8.10 1.01
CA TRP A 87 5.09 -8.68 0.54
C TRP A 87 4.88 -8.46 -0.97
N ILE A 88 5.16 -7.25 -1.47
CA ILE A 88 5.06 -6.94 -2.90
C ILE A 88 6.03 -7.81 -3.71
N ARG A 89 7.27 -7.96 -3.23
CA ARG A 89 8.27 -8.81 -3.89
C ARG A 89 7.84 -10.27 -3.89
N GLU A 90 7.27 -10.74 -2.81
CA GLU A 90 6.78 -12.11 -2.69
C GLU A 90 5.63 -12.40 -3.66
N LEU A 91 4.67 -11.48 -3.79
CA LEU A 91 3.60 -11.60 -4.78
C LEU A 91 4.16 -11.78 -6.19
N TYR A 92 5.12 -10.94 -6.54
CA TYR A 92 5.71 -10.97 -7.87
C TYR A 92 6.55 -12.23 -8.10
N ALA A 93 7.29 -12.67 -7.07
CA ALA A 93 8.16 -13.84 -7.17
C ALA A 93 7.35 -15.14 -7.37
N GLN A 94 6.18 -15.23 -6.74
CA GLN A 94 5.37 -16.45 -6.81
C GLN A 94 4.72 -16.65 -8.17
N GLU A 95 4.02 -15.64 -8.69
CA GLU A 95 3.28 -15.79 -9.96
C GLU A 95 3.23 -14.50 -10.77
N ALA A 96 4.25 -13.67 -10.68
CA ALA A 96 4.31 -12.38 -11.36
C ALA A 96 3.08 -11.50 -11.08
N ARG A 97 2.53 -11.57 -9.86
CA ARG A 97 1.40 -10.76 -9.43
C ARG A 97 1.86 -9.44 -8.86
N LEU A 98 1.05 -8.41 -9.09
CA LEU A 98 1.24 -7.09 -8.54
C LEU A 98 0.06 -6.76 -7.63
N PRO A 99 0.25 -5.96 -6.57
CA PRO A 99 -0.86 -5.60 -5.70
C PRO A 99 -1.92 -4.81 -6.44
N VAL A 100 -3.17 -4.92 -5.99
CA VAL A 100 -4.26 -4.05 -6.42
C VAL A 100 -4.47 -2.96 -5.37
N MET A 101 -4.88 -1.77 -5.82
CA MET A 101 -5.24 -0.66 -4.96
C MET A 101 -6.74 -0.46 -5.01
N ILE A 102 -7.38 -0.45 -3.85
CA ILE A 102 -8.81 -0.15 -3.72
C ILE A 102 -8.93 1.22 -3.08
N VAL A 103 -9.50 2.17 -3.81
CA VAL A 103 -9.81 3.50 -3.28
C VAL A 103 -11.15 3.42 -2.57
N HIS A 104 -11.17 3.65 -1.27
CA HIS A 104 -12.37 3.54 -0.45
C HIS A 104 -13.16 4.84 -0.39
N GLY A 105 -12.49 5.96 -0.48
CA GLY A 105 -13.12 7.26 -0.44
C GLY A 105 -12.15 8.38 -0.70
N TRP A 106 -12.70 9.58 -0.89
CA TRP A 106 -11.95 10.82 -1.10
C TRP A 106 -12.34 11.80 0.00
N VAL A 107 -11.34 12.41 0.63
CA VAL A 107 -11.54 13.38 1.71
C VAL A 107 -10.69 14.61 1.45
N ASP A 108 -11.01 15.71 2.13
CA ASP A 108 -10.16 16.89 2.08
C ASP A 108 -8.77 16.54 2.61
N THR A 109 -7.75 17.12 2.04
CA THR A 109 -6.36 16.75 2.35
C THR A 109 -6.03 16.93 3.83
N ASP A 110 -6.61 17.94 4.50
CA ASP A 110 -6.41 18.18 5.92
C ASP A 110 -7.09 17.12 6.81
N GLN A 111 -8.04 16.35 6.25
CA GLN A 111 -8.74 15.26 6.96
C GLN A 111 -8.13 13.89 6.67
N ALA A 112 -7.20 13.80 5.73
CA ALA A 112 -6.72 12.52 5.21
C ALA A 112 -6.02 11.69 6.27
N ARG A 113 -5.19 12.31 7.12
CA ARG A 113 -4.47 11.59 8.17
C ARG A 113 -5.44 10.97 9.19
N LEU A 114 -6.47 11.72 9.56
CA LEU A 114 -7.49 11.22 10.49
C LEU A 114 -8.28 10.08 9.88
N ALA A 115 -8.73 10.22 8.63
CA ALA A 115 -9.50 9.21 7.92
C ALA A 115 -8.69 7.92 7.74
N GLU A 116 -7.41 8.04 7.38
CA GLU A 116 -6.50 6.90 7.27
C GLU A 116 -6.36 6.18 8.61
N GLY A 117 -6.10 6.94 9.68
CA GLY A 117 -5.96 6.37 11.02
C GLY A 117 -7.21 5.66 11.52
N GLU A 118 -8.38 6.21 11.23
CA GLU A 118 -9.65 5.58 11.61
C GLU A 118 -9.84 4.24 10.87
N ARG A 119 -9.50 4.19 9.59
CA ARG A 119 -9.62 2.97 8.82
C ARG A 119 -8.64 1.90 9.29
N ILE A 120 -7.40 2.27 9.60
CA ILE A 120 -6.41 1.36 10.17
C ILE A 120 -6.92 0.79 11.49
N ARG A 121 -7.44 1.66 12.36
CA ARG A 121 -7.97 1.23 13.66
C ARG A 121 -9.13 0.27 13.49
N SER A 122 -10.06 0.55 12.58
CA SER A 122 -11.17 -0.36 12.27
C SER A 122 -10.69 -1.71 11.79
N CYS A 123 -9.68 -1.75 10.92
CA CYS A 123 -9.09 -3.00 10.45
C CYS A 123 -8.45 -3.79 11.59
N LEU A 124 -7.71 -3.12 12.48
CA LEU A 124 -7.05 -3.77 13.61
C LEU A 124 -8.07 -4.35 14.59
N GLU A 125 -9.17 -3.63 14.83
CA GLU A 125 -10.26 -4.12 15.68
C GLU A 125 -10.90 -5.38 15.12
N ARG A 126 -10.95 -5.53 13.80
CA ARG A 126 -11.45 -6.71 13.12
C ARG A 126 -10.37 -7.77 12.90
N GLN A 127 -9.19 -7.57 13.49
CA GLN A 127 -8.05 -8.50 13.40
C GLN A 127 -7.53 -8.70 11.98
N VAL A 128 -7.63 -7.68 11.14
CA VAL A 128 -7.06 -7.71 9.78
C VAL A 128 -5.53 -7.61 9.88
N PRO A 129 -4.77 -8.52 9.23
CA PRO A 129 -3.31 -8.55 9.35
C PRO A 129 -2.67 -7.49 8.44
N LEU A 130 -2.69 -6.23 8.87
CA LEU A 130 -2.11 -5.13 8.10
C LEU A 130 -0.58 -5.11 8.18
N LEU A 131 0.03 -4.56 7.14
CA LEU A 131 1.47 -4.35 7.04
C LEU A 131 1.91 -2.96 7.51
N ASN A 132 1.00 -2.19 8.10
CA ASN A 132 1.21 -0.82 8.58
C ASN A 132 1.93 -0.82 9.93
N VAL A 133 3.18 -1.22 9.97
CA VAL A 133 3.92 -1.49 11.22
C VAL A 133 3.99 -0.26 12.12
N ALA A 134 4.32 0.91 11.57
CA ALA A 134 4.49 2.14 12.36
C ALA A 134 3.19 2.54 13.06
N ILE A 135 2.05 2.45 12.33
CA ILE A 135 0.74 2.78 12.89
C ILE A 135 0.31 1.75 13.93
N CYS A 136 0.58 0.47 13.67
CA CYS A 136 0.31 -0.59 14.65
C CYS A 136 1.08 -0.35 15.95
N GLN A 137 2.35 0.05 15.88
CA GLN A 137 3.15 0.38 17.04
C GLN A 137 2.61 1.58 17.79
N MET A 138 2.18 2.63 17.09
CA MET A 138 1.57 3.81 17.70
C MET A 138 0.27 3.46 18.41
N THR A 139 -0.56 2.63 17.80
CA THR A 139 -1.82 2.17 18.40
C THR A 139 -1.53 1.37 19.67
N SER A 140 -0.56 0.47 19.62
CA SER A 140 -0.15 -0.32 20.78
C SER A 140 0.36 0.56 21.92
N ALA A 141 1.18 1.57 21.61
CA ALA A 141 1.70 2.52 22.59
C ALA A 141 0.57 3.35 23.22
N ALA A 142 -0.41 3.77 22.43
CA ALA A 142 -1.54 4.52 22.91
C ALA A 142 -2.46 3.69 23.81
N ALA A 143 -2.51 2.39 23.61
CA ALA A 143 -3.30 1.46 24.41
C ALA A 143 -2.65 1.12 25.74
N ARG A 144 -1.37 1.43 25.94
CA ARG A 144 -0.70 1.19 27.22
C ARG A 144 -1.16 2.22 28.25
N PRO A 145 -1.50 1.77 29.47
CA PRO A 145 -1.84 2.73 30.51
C PRO A 145 -0.64 3.61 30.79
N THR A 146 -0.86 4.91 30.74
CA THR A 146 0.15 5.86 31.21
C THR A 146 0.22 5.76 32.71
N SER A 147 1.27 5.22 33.17
CA SER A 147 1.56 5.21 34.60
C SER A 147 1.97 6.58 35.06
#